data_aedc08d4ec415baf343233e3312d9d31
#
_entry.id   aedc08d4ec415baf343233e3312d9d31
#
_cell.length_a   1.000
_cell.length_b   1.000
_cell.length_c   1.000
_cell.angle_alpha   90.00
_cell.angle_beta   90.00
_cell.angle_gamma   90.00
#
_symmetry.space_group_name_H-M   'P 1'
#
loop_
_entity.id
_entity.type
_entity.pdbx_description
1 polymer ?
#
loop_
_entity_poly.entity_id
_entity_poly.type
_entity_poly.pdbx_seq_one_letter_code
_entity_poly.pdbx_strand_id
1 'polypeptide(L)'
;MTKYRESKAALTSKTYNRNKIEASTGNIYEALSIIAKRSQQINLDIKKELHEKLDEFATHNDSLEEIFENKEQIEVSRFYERLPKPYAIAVEEWLNDKIYYRDTESDTE
;
A
#
# COMPACT_ATOMS: atom_id res chain seq x y z
N MET A 1 7.07 -10.26 -6.36
CA MET A 1 7.83 -9.57 -5.33
C MET A 1 6.94 -9.01 -4.22
N THR A 2 5.86 -8.34 -4.54
CA THR A 2 4.89 -7.87 -3.54
C THR A 2 3.46 -8.24 -3.97
N LYS A 3 2.57 -8.43 -2.99
CA LYS A 3 1.15 -8.72 -3.26
C LYS A 3 0.42 -7.54 -3.92
N TYR A 4 0.99 -6.34 -3.88
CA TYR A 4 0.39 -5.15 -4.48
C TYR A 4 0.79 -4.94 -5.95
N ARG A 5 1.66 -5.77 -6.47
CA ARG A 5 2.14 -5.68 -7.85
C ARG A 5 1.02 -5.73 -8.89
N GLU A 6 0.02 -6.56 -8.63
CA GLU A 6 -1.09 -6.76 -9.56
C GLU A 6 -2.32 -5.92 -9.21
N SER A 7 -2.16 -4.96 -8.31
CA SER A 7 -3.26 -4.06 -7.98
C SER A 7 -3.71 -3.27 -9.21
N LYS A 8 -5.01 -3.18 -9.38
CA LYS A 8 -5.61 -2.38 -10.45
C LYS A 8 -5.83 -0.92 -10.05
N ALA A 9 -5.29 -0.53 -8.91
CA ALA A 9 -5.39 0.84 -8.44
C ALA A 9 -4.73 1.82 -9.40
N ALA A 10 -5.20 3.07 -9.38
CA ALA A 10 -4.67 4.10 -10.25
C ALA A 10 -3.22 4.43 -9.91
N LEU A 11 -2.37 4.55 -10.93
CA LEU A 11 -0.96 4.94 -10.78
C LEU A 11 -0.79 6.44 -10.59
N THR A 12 -1.78 7.22 -11.04
CA THR A 12 -1.80 8.67 -10.90
C THR A 12 -3.07 9.08 -10.15
N SER A 13 -3.08 10.30 -9.65
CA SER A 13 -4.26 10.83 -8.96
C SER A 13 -5.48 10.80 -9.87
N LYS A 14 -6.60 10.40 -9.33
CA LYS A 14 -7.87 10.43 -10.06
C LYS A 14 -9.00 10.82 -9.11
N THR A 15 -10.10 11.28 -9.69
CA THR A 15 -11.30 11.60 -8.94
C THR A 15 -12.17 10.37 -8.76
N TYR A 16 -12.58 10.10 -7.55
CA TYR A 16 -13.44 8.96 -7.23
C TYR A 16 -14.88 9.40 -7.03
N ASN A 17 -15.81 8.50 -7.31
CA ASN A 17 -17.22 8.75 -7.08
C ASN A 17 -17.53 8.62 -5.58
N ARG A 18 -17.85 9.75 -4.95
CA ARG A 18 -18.17 9.82 -3.52
C ARG A 18 -19.30 8.84 -3.14
N ASN A 19 -20.34 8.74 -3.96
CA ASN A 19 -21.50 7.88 -3.65
C ASN A 19 -21.12 6.42 -3.60
N LYS A 20 -20.18 5.99 -4.43
CA LYS A 20 -19.68 4.60 -4.41
C LYS A 20 -18.86 4.32 -3.16
N ILE A 21 -18.06 5.29 -2.72
CA ILE A 21 -17.27 5.15 -1.51
C ILE A 21 -18.18 5.09 -0.29
N GLU A 22 -19.20 5.93 -0.24
CA GLU A 22 -20.15 6.03 0.87
C GLU A 22 -21.13 4.85 0.95
N ALA A 23 -21.36 4.15 -0.14
CA ALA A 23 -22.48 3.21 -0.29
C ALA A 23 -22.53 2.13 0.79
N SER A 24 -21.38 1.57 1.21
CA SER A 24 -21.37 0.45 2.16
C SER A 24 -21.56 0.87 3.61
N THR A 25 -21.26 2.10 3.97
CA THR A 25 -21.40 2.59 5.36
C THR A 25 -22.53 3.58 5.54
N GLY A 26 -22.94 4.24 4.46
CA GLY A 26 -23.89 5.36 4.55
C GLY A 26 -23.30 6.62 5.16
N ASN A 27 -21.98 6.64 5.40
CA ASN A 27 -21.30 7.77 6.02
C ASN A 27 -19.90 7.92 5.39
N ILE A 28 -19.72 9.02 4.64
CA ILE A 28 -18.46 9.23 3.92
C ILE A 28 -17.26 9.37 4.87
N TYR A 29 -17.45 9.99 6.02
CA TYR A 29 -16.35 10.18 6.97
C TYR A 29 -15.90 8.85 7.58
N GLU A 30 -16.84 7.97 7.87
CA GLU A 30 -16.52 6.62 8.34
C GLU A 30 -15.76 5.83 7.28
N ALA A 31 -16.23 5.87 6.04
CA ALA A 31 -15.56 5.21 4.92
C ALA A 31 -14.15 5.73 4.74
N LEU A 32 -13.94 7.04 4.75
CA LEU A 32 -12.63 7.65 4.60
C LEU A 32 -11.69 7.29 5.76
N SER A 33 -12.22 7.20 6.98
CA SER A 33 -11.43 6.79 8.15
C SER A 33 -10.91 5.37 7.99
N ILE A 34 -11.75 4.46 7.52
CA ILE A 34 -11.38 3.06 7.29
C ILE A 34 -10.33 2.97 6.17
N ILE A 35 -10.55 3.68 5.07
CA ILE A 35 -9.61 3.72 3.95
C ILE A 35 -8.26 4.26 4.41
N ALA A 36 -8.25 5.31 5.22
CA ALA A 36 -7.02 5.91 5.74
C ALA A 36 -6.23 4.91 6.60
N LYS A 37 -6.89 4.18 7.47
CA LYS A 37 -6.24 3.15 8.30
C LYS A 37 -5.67 2.03 7.44
N ARG A 38 -6.41 1.59 6.45
CA ARG A 38 -5.93 0.56 5.52
C ARG A 38 -4.73 1.07 4.71
N SER A 39 -4.78 2.32 4.27
CA SER A 39 -3.68 2.96 3.56
C SER A 39 -2.40 2.95 4.41
N GLN A 40 -2.49 3.24 5.69
CA GLN A 40 -1.35 3.18 6.60
C GLN A 40 -0.79 1.77 6.71
N GLN A 41 -1.63 0.76 6.81
CA GLN A 41 -1.21 -0.64 6.86
C GLN A 41 -0.45 -1.02 5.58
N ILE A 42 -0.99 -0.65 4.42
CA ILE A 42 -0.36 -0.95 3.13
C ILE A 42 0.99 -0.25 3.04
N ASN A 43 1.06 1.00 3.45
CA ASN A 43 2.31 1.76 3.43
C ASN A 43 3.38 1.10 4.30
N LEU A 44 3.01 0.65 5.49
CA LEU A 44 3.94 -0.05 6.38
C LEU A 44 4.40 -1.38 5.80
N ASP A 45 3.49 -2.13 5.18
CA ASP A 45 3.84 -3.41 4.52
C ASP A 45 4.84 -3.18 3.39
N ILE A 46 4.58 -2.21 2.52
CA ILE A 46 5.46 -1.89 1.40
C ILE A 46 6.83 -1.43 1.91
N LYS A 47 6.83 -0.56 2.91
CA LYS A 47 8.06 -0.04 3.50
C LYS A 47 8.90 -1.15 4.12
N LYS A 48 8.24 -2.06 4.83
CA LYS A 48 8.91 -3.22 5.44
C LYS A 48 9.52 -4.13 4.37
N GLU A 49 8.77 -4.45 3.32
CA GLU A 49 9.27 -5.27 2.21
C GLU A 49 10.48 -4.63 1.55
N LEU A 50 10.43 -3.32 1.31
CA LEU A 50 11.53 -2.60 0.70
C LEU A 50 12.79 -2.66 1.57
N HIS A 51 12.64 -2.42 2.88
CA HIS A 51 13.77 -2.48 3.81
C HIS A 51 14.38 -3.89 3.87
N GLU A 52 13.55 -4.92 3.90
CA GLU A 52 14.03 -6.30 3.89
C GLU A 52 14.82 -6.63 2.62
N LYS A 53 14.36 -6.14 1.47
CA LYS A 53 15.07 -6.35 0.20
C LYS A 53 16.40 -5.61 0.18
N LEU A 54 16.44 -4.38 0.64
CA LEU A 54 17.68 -3.61 0.69
C LEU A 54 18.68 -4.22 1.67
N ASP A 55 18.21 -4.75 2.79
CA ASP A 55 19.06 -5.44 3.77
C ASP A 55 19.66 -6.73 3.19
N GLU A 56 18.90 -7.48 2.40
CA GLU A 56 19.41 -8.66 1.72
C GLU A 56 20.58 -8.32 0.81
N PHE A 57 20.50 -7.23 0.06
CA PHE A 57 21.60 -6.78 -0.80
C PHE A 57 22.79 -6.36 0.03
N ALA A 58 22.58 -5.67 1.14
CA ALA A 58 23.67 -5.22 2.01
C ALA A 58 24.45 -6.40 2.61
N THR A 59 23.77 -7.48 2.99
CA THR A 59 24.44 -8.65 3.58
C THR A 59 25.15 -9.52 2.55
N HIS A 60 24.64 -9.58 1.33
CA HIS A 60 25.22 -10.42 0.29
C HIS A 60 26.50 -9.82 -0.33
N ASN A 61 26.65 -8.53 -0.27
CA ASN A 61 27.67 -7.83 -1.05
C ASN A 61 28.70 -7.09 -0.21
N ASP A 62 29.00 -7.60 0.98
CA ASP A 62 29.89 -6.97 1.94
C ASP A 62 31.29 -6.70 1.40
N SER A 63 31.69 -7.33 0.30
CA SER A 63 33.06 -7.23 -0.19
C SER A 63 33.19 -7.11 -1.70
N LEU A 64 32.13 -7.20 -2.46
CA LEU A 64 32.24 -7.29 -3.91
C LEU A 64 31.37 -6.28 -4.64
N GLU A 65 32.05 -5.37 -5.32
CA GLU A 65 31.48 -4.57 -6.39
C GLU A 65 30.28 -3.69 -5.98
N GLU A 66 30.57 -2.64 -5.24
CA GLU A 66 29.62 -1.59 -4.87
C GLU A 66 28.76 -1.09 -6.04
N ILE A 67 29.31 -1.16 -7.27
CA ILE A 67 28.64 -0.69 -8.48
C ILE A 67 27.42 -1.56 -8.80
N PHE A 68 27.55 -2.89 -8.71
CA PHE A 68 26.44 -3.80 -8.96
C PHE A 68 25.38 -3.72 -7.87
N GLU A 69 25.83 -3.59 -6.64
CA GLU A 69 24.95 -3.40 -5.48
C GLU A 69 24.06 -2.19 -5.65
N ASN A 70 24.66 -1.05 -5.98
CA ASN A 70 23.94 0.20 -6.17
C ASN A 70 22.91 0.08 -7.29
N LYS A 71 23.25 -0.60 -8.38
CA LYS A 71 22.35 -0.77 -9.50
C LYS A 71 21.13 -1.60 -9.12
N GLU A 72 21.33 -2.72 -8.41
CA GLU A 72 20.24 -3.57 -7.95
C GLU A 72 19.35 -2.86 -6.95
N GLN A 73 19.94 -2.11 -6.02
CA GLN A 73 19.19 -1.31 -5.06
C GLN A 73 18.34 -0.26 -5.74
N ILE A 74 18.87 0.39 -6.75
CA ILE A 74 18.14 1.39 -7.53
C ILE A 74 16.96 0.73 -8.26
N GLU A 75 17.17 -0.44 -8.85
CA GLU A 75 16.10 -1.16 -9.54
C GLU A 75 14.98 -1.57 -8.60
N VAL A 76 15.32 -2.06 -7.40
CA VAL A 76 14.33 -2.43 -6.38
C VAL A 76 13.55 -1.19 -5.93
N SER A 77 14.25 -0.11 -5.64
CA SER A 77 13.61 1.14 -5.22
C SER A 77 12.66 1.66 -6.30
N ARG A 78 13.08 1.63 -7.55
CA ARG A 78 12.23 2.04 -8.68
C ARG A 78 10.99 1.16 -8.82
N PHE A 79 11.13 -0.14 -8.59
CA PHE A 79 9.99 -1.06 -8.62
C PHE A 79 8.93 -0.63 -7.60
N TYR A 80 9.34 -0.38 -6.35
CA TYR A 80 8.41 0.03 -5.31
C TYR A 80 7.84 1.42 -5.53
N GLU A 81 8.61 2.33 -6.12
CA GLU A 81 8.13 3.67 -6.49
C GLU A 81 7.08 3.65 -7.59
N ARG A 82 7.10 2.64 -8.46
CA ARG A 82 6.12 2.48 -9.52
C ARG A 82 4.81 1.86 -9.08
N LEU A 83 4.76 1.31 -7.88
CA LEU A 83 3.51 0.78 -7.35
C LEU A 83 2.49 1.91 -7.18
N PRO A 84 1.18 1.59 -7.29
CA PRO A 84 0.17 2.57 -6.93
C PRO A 84 0.39 3.06 -5.50
N LYS A 85 0.00 4.28 -5.22
CA LYS A 85 0.14 4.82 -3.87
C LYS A 85 -0.76 4.07 -2.89
N PRO A 86 -0.37 3.95 -1.62
CA PRO A 86 -1.14 3.19 -0.64
C PRO A 86 -2.62 3.59 -0.57
N TYR A 87 -2.92 4.89 -0.64
CA TYR A 87 -4.32 5.32 -0.60
C TYR A 87 -5.10 4.82 -1.80
N ALA A 88 -4.47 4.78 -2.99
CA ALA A 88 -5.15 4.31 -4.19
C ALA A 88 -5.46 2.82 -4.10
N ILE A 89 -4.53 2.04 -3.56
CA ILE A 89 -4.73 0.61 -3.32
C ILE A 89 -5.88 0.41 -2.32
N ALA A 90 -5.88 1.18 -1.24
CA ALA A 90 -6.92 1.09 -0.22
C ALA A 90 -8.31 1.44 -0.77
N VAL A 91 -8.42 2.47 -1.60
CA VAL A 91 -9.68 2.83 -2.24
C VAL A 91 -10.16 1.72 -3.17
N GLU A 92 -9.26 1.13 -3.95
CA GLU A 92 -9.60 0.01 -4.83
C GLU A 92 -10.11 -1.19 -4.05
N GLU A 93 -9.44 -1.53 -2.95
CA GLU A 93 -9.90 -2.60 -2.06
C GLU A 93 -11.27 -2.29 -1.47
N TRP A 94 -11.49 -1.05 -1.05
CA TRP A 94 -12.76 -0.63 -0.48
C TRP A 94 -13.92 -0.76 -1.49
N LEU A 95 -13.69 -0.30 -2.72
CA LEU A 95 -14.70 -0.35 -3.78
C LEU A 95 -15.03 -1.78 -4.21
N ASN A 96 -14.12 -2.73 -3.99
CA ASN A 96 -14.31 -4.15 -4.30
C ASN A 96 -14.67 -4.98 -3.08
N ASP A 97 -15.07 -4.34 -1.98
CA ASP A 97 -15.49 -5.00 -0.73
C ASP A 97 -14.44 -5.96 -0.16
N LYS A 98 -13.17 -5.58 -0.27
CA LYS A 98 -12.05 -6.40 0.18
C LYS A 98 -11.47 -5.97 1.52
N ILE A 99 -12.01 -4.92 2.14
CA ILE A 99 -11.54 -4.47 3.44
C ILE A 99 -12.46 -5.00 4.54
N TYR A 100 -11.87 -5.72 5.48
CA TYR A 100 -12.56 -6.12 6.70
C TYR A 100 -12.38 -5.03 7.75
N TYR A 101 -13.48 -4.60 8.38
CA TYR A 101 -13.42 -3.62 9.45
C TYR A 101 -14.47 -3.94 10.50
N ARG A 102 -14.24 -3.43 11.70
CA ARG A 102 -15.14 -3.62 12.83
C ARG A 102 -15.44 -2.27 13.48
N ASP A 103 -16.71 -2.06 13.81
CA ASP A 103 -17.14 -0.88 14.53
C ASP A 103 -16.83 -1.06 16.01
N THR A 104 -15.80 -0.36 16.52
CA THR A 104 -15.38 -0.49 17.91
C THR A 104 -16.32 0.19 18.90
N GLU A 105 -17.14 1.13 18.45
CA GLU A 105 -18.12 1.79 19.32
C GLU A 105 -19.21 0.82 19.75
N SER A 106 -19.64 -0.09 18.88
CA SER A 106 -20.64 -1.09 19.22
C SER A 106 -20.09 -2.15 20.20
N ASP A 107 -18.77 -2.29 20.30
CA ASP A 107 -18.13 -3.23 21.22
C ASP A 107 -17.98 -2.70 22.64
N THR A 108 -18.13 -1.40 22.84
CA THR A 108 -17.96 -0.78 24.15
C THR A 108 -19.26 -0.64 24.93
N GLU A 109 -20.37 -0.95 24.31
CA GLU A 109 -21.68 -0.98 24.94
C GLU A 109 -22.01 -2.38 25.45
#